data_5c995b1f93f9bb3f4269f1cc869b3310
#
_entry.id   5c995b1f93f9bb3f4269f1cc869b3310
#
_cell.length_a   1.000
_cell.length_b   1.000
_cell.length_c   1.000
_cell.angle_alpha   90.00
_cell.angle_beta   90.00
_cell.angle_gamma   90.00
#
_symmetry.space_group_name_H-M   'P 1'
#
loop_
_entity.id
_entity.type
_entity.pdbx_description
1 polymer ?
#
loop_
_entity_poly.entity_id
_entity_poly.type
_entity_poly.pdbx_seq_one_letter_code
_entity_poly.pdbx_strand_id
1 'polypeptide(L)'
;MTTEQYPMTIGGTPVATEEHLLTRVERGLHMPAEAVRYLVIHCSATREDRSYTVQQLRSDHISRGFIDIGYHYYIRRDGTLTQHRRHDEVGAHCRPFNRCSLGICYEGGLDAQGHPKDTRTPEQRTTLAHLLVKLRQQFPNAIIQGHCQMPGATPKACPCFDARKEYRTLSPLS
;
A
#
# COMPACT_ATOMS: atom_id res chain seq x y z
N MET A 1 18.05 -2.02 6.56
CA MET A 1 16.93 -2.87 6.13
C MET A 1 17.38 -3.71 4.93
N THR A 2 17.34 -5.00 5.05
CA THR A 2 17.76 -5.90 3.98
C THR A 2 16.59 -6.22 3.07
N THR A 3 16.85 -6.38 1.78
CA THR A 3 15.87 -6.78 0.78
C THR A 3 15.33 -8.20 1.02
N GLU A 4 16.03 -8.99 1.79
CA GLU A 4 15.69 -10.39 2.06
C GLU A 4 14.40 -10.55 2.87
N GLN A 5 14.06 -9.56 3.67
CA GLN A 5 12.91 -9.58 4.56
C GLN A 5 11.58 -9.52 3.81
N TYR A 6 11.59 -8.90 2.63
CA TYR A 6 10.40 -8.69 1.81
C TYR A 6 10.78 -8.89 0.35
N PRO A 7 10.79 -10.13 -0.13
CA PRO A 7 11.09 -10.36 -1.53
C PRO A 7 10.11 -9.58 -2.41
N MET A 8 10.66 -8.79 -3.29
CA MET A 8 9.91 -7.89 -4.14
C MET A 8 9.91 -8.42 -5.55
N THR A 9 8.72 -8.66 -6.06
CA THR A 9 8.58 -9.11 -7.44
C THR A 9 7.45 -8.35 -8.13
N ILE A 10 7.67 -8.08 -9.40
CA ILE A 10 6.61 -7.65 -10.31
C ILE A 10 6.74 -8.54 -11.53
N GLY A 11 5.73 -9.36 -11.79
CA GLY A 11 5.79 -10.29 -12.90
C GLY A 11 6.93 -11.32 -12.79
N GLY A 12 7.28 -11.72 -11.55
CA GLY A 12 8.37 -12.67 -11.28
C GLY A 12 9.78 -12.10 -11.31
N THR A 13 9.93 -10.81 -11.59
CA THR A 13 11.24 -10.14 -11.62
C THR A 13 11.48 -9.41 -10.30
N PRO A 14 12.66 -9.50 -9.68
CA PRO A 14 12.99 -8.70 -8.51
C PRO A 14 12.79 -7.21 -8.79
N VAL A 15 12.08 -6.53 -7.90
CA VAL A 15 11.70 -5.13 -8.12
C VAL A 15 12.86 -4.18 -7.84
N ALA A 16 13.62 -4.45 -6.80
CA ALA A 16 14.70 -3.57 -6.39
C ALA A 16 16.04 -4.31 -6.48
N THR A 17 16.85 -3.92 -7.44
CA THR A 17 18.28 -4.16 -7.40
C THR A 17 18.94 -3.05 -6.58
N GLU A 18 20.13 -3.30 -6.08
CA GLU A 18 20.90 -2.28 -5.38
C GLU A 18 21.11 -1.02 -6.24
N GLU A 19 21.40 -1.21 -7.51
CA GLU A 19 21.54 -0.13 -8.47
C GLU A 19 20.26 0.69 -8.62
N HIS A 20 19.12 0.02 -8.73
CA HIS A 20 17.82 0.67 -8.80
C HIS A 20 17.51 1.48 -7.53
N LEU A 21 17.86 0.94 -6.37
CA LEU A 21 17.70 1.63 -5.09
C LEU A 21 18.56 2.89 -5.02
N LEU A 22 19.85 2.79 -5.38
CA LEU A 22 20.77 3.92 -5.39
C LEU A 22 20.27 5.03 -6.32
N THR A 23 19.78 4.70 -7.51
CA THR A 23 19.21 5.68 -8.42
C THR A 23 18.02 6.42 -7.81
N ARG A 24 17.17 5.74 -7.06
CA ARG A 24 16.04 6.36 -6.37
C ARG A 24 16.47 7.24 -5.21
N VAL A 25 17.46 6.81 -4.45
CA VAL A 25 18.08 7.61 -3.38
C VAL A 25 18.68 8.91 -3.94
N GLU A 26 19.41 8.81 -5.00
CA GLU A 26 19.98 9.98 -5.69
C GLU A 26 18.93 10.97 -6.16
N ARG A 27 17.75 10.50 -6.54
CA ARG A 27 16.61 11.34 -6.91
C ARG A 27 15.86 11.94 -5.71
N GLY A 28 16.33 11.73 -4.49
CA GLY A 28 15.68 12.21 -3.28
C GLY A 28 14.40 11.46 -2.93
N LEU A 29 14.25 10.25 -3.44
CA LEU A 29 13.10 9.38 -3.18
C LEU A 29 13.32 8.48 -1.96
N HIS A 30 14.38 8.72 -1.21
CA HIS A 30 14.68 7.98 0.01
C HIS A 30 13.81 8.46 1.18
N MET A 31 13.36 7.47 1.97
CA MET A 31 12.60 7.70 3.20
C MET A 31 13.25 6.85 4.31
N PRO A 32 13.86 7.46 5.34
CA PRO A 32 14.42 6.69 6.44
C PRO A 32 13.32 5.97 7.24
N ALA A 33 13.65 4.83 7.82
CA ALA A 33 12.70 3.99 8.54
C ALA A 33 11.99 4.74 9.69
N GLU A 34 12.71 5.61 10.40
CA GLU A 34 12.16 6.42 11.49
C GLU A 34 11.16 7.49 11.03
N ALA A 35 11.12 7.78 9.72
CA ALA A 35 10.15 8.72 9.17
C ALA A 35 8.76 8.08 8.96
N VAL A 36 8.64 6.74 9.03
CA VAL A 36 7.36 6.08 8.81
C VAL A 36 6.42 6.30 9.99
N ARG A 37 5.45 7.18 9.78
CA ARG A 37 4.46 7.58 10.79
C ARG A 37 3.07 7.00 10.51
N TYR A 38 2.81 6.59 9.29
CA TYR A 38 1.51 6.08 8.87
C TYR A 38 1.64 4.81 8.03
N LEU A 39 0.74 3.87 8.27
CA LEU A 39 0.45 2.76 7.38
C LEU A 39 -0.91 3.05 6.76
N VAL A 40 -0.94 3.45 5.50
CA VAL A 40 -2.15 3.93 4.83
C VAL A 40 -2.73 2.84 3.96
N ILE A 41 -3.97 2.46 4.26
CA ILE A 41 -4.68 1.42 3.52
C ILE A 41 -5.50 2.08 2.40
N HIS A 42 -5.40 1.51 1.20
CA HIS A 42 -6.10 1.91 -0.01
C HIS A 42 -6.85 0.73 -0.62
N CYS A 43 -7.78 1.03 -1.50
CA CYS A 43 -8.32 0.09 -2.47
C CYS A 43 -7.93 0.54 -3.88
N SER A 44 -7.92 -0.39 -4.83
CA SER A 44 -7.64 -0.07 -6.23
C SER A 44 -8.79 0.70 -6.89
N ALA A 45 -9.94 0.79 -6.24
CA ALA A 45 -11.19 1.34 -6.78
C ALA A 45 -11.59 0.63 -8.09
N THR A 46 -11.53 -0.68 -8.06
CA THR A 46 -11.92 -1.56 -9.17
C THR A 46 -13.07 -2.47 -8.76
N ARG A 47 -13.84 -2.93 -9.75
CA ARG A 47 -15.03 -3.74 -9.51
C ARG A 47 -14.68 -5.13 -9.00
N GLU A 48 -15.46 -5.63 -8.06
CA GLU A 48 -15.27 -6.96 -7.46
C GLU A 48 -15.46 -8.12 -8.44
N ASP A 49 -16.18 -7.88 -9.55
CA ASP A 49 -16.43 -8.88 -10.60
C ASP A 49 -15.38 -8.88 -11.71
N ARG A 50 -14.33 -8.09 -11.59
CA ARG A 50 -13.25 -7.98 -12.58
C ARG A 50 -11.89 -8.15 -11.91
N SER A 51 -10.99 -8.83 -12.62
CA SER A 51 -9.60 -8.93 -12.21
C SER A 51 -8.87 -7.62 -12.51
N TYR A 52 -8.03 -7.19 -11.56
CA TYR A 52 -7.14 -6.04 -11.75
C TYR A 52 -5.72 -6.47 -11.40
N THR A 53 -5.00 -6.94 -12.39
CA THR A 53 -3.68 -7.56 -12.23
C THR A 53 -2.61 -6.54 -11.82
N VAL A 54 -1.49 -7.05 -11.29
CA VAL A 54 -0.31 -6.23 -10.99
C VAL A 54 0.15 -5.46 -12.23
N GLN A 55 0.12 -6.10 -13.41
CA GLN A 55 0.51 -5.46 -14.66
C GLN A 55 -0.42 -4.32 -15.06
N GLN A 56 -1.72 -4.49 -14.87
CA GLN A 56 -2.71 -3.43 -15.13
C GLN A 56 -2.51 -2.25 -14.17
N LEU A 57 -2.35 -2.52 -12.88
CA LEU A 57 -2.06 -1.50 -11.88
C LEU A 57 -0.79 -0.73 -12.24
N ARG A 58 0.28 -1.44 -12.61
CA ARG A 58 1.54 -0.82 -13.03
C ARG A 58 1.35 0.05 -14.26
N SER A 59 0.71 -0.47 -15.29
CA SER A 59 0.47 0.25 -16.54
C SER A 59 -0.29 1.55 -16.29
N ASP A 60 -1.33 1.50 -15.46
CA ASP A 60 -2.12 2.68 -15.12
C ASP A 60 -1.29 3.71 -14.35
N HIS A 61 -0.46 3.28 -13.40
CA HIS A 61 0.39 4.19 -12.64
C HIS A 61 1.47 4.82 -13.51
N ILE A 62 2.11 4.05 -14.39
CA ILE A 62 3.12 4.56 -15.31
C ILE A 62 2.49 5.55 -16.30
N SER A 63 1.28 5.27 -16.80
CA SER A 63 0.57 6.18 -17.71
C SER A 63 0.21 7.52 -17.03
N ARG A 64 0.11 7.52 -15.69
CA ARG A 64 -0.12 8.73 -14.89
C ARG A 64 1.16 9.46 -14.50
N GLY A 65 2.30 9.04 -15.03
CA GLY A 65 3.59 9.66 -14.79
C GLY A 65 4.36 9.12 -13.59
N PHE A 66 3.91 8.03 -12.97
CA PHE A 66 4.65 7.40 -11.88
C PHE A 66 5.84 6.60 -12.43
N ILE A 67 6.90 6.47 -11.63
CA ILE A 67 8.07 5.66 -11.98
C ILE A 67 7.70 4.17 -12.00
N ASP A 68 6.84 3.77 -11.07
CA ASP A 68 6.36 2.41 -10.87
C ASP A 68 5.06 2.46 -10.05
N ILE A 69 4.50 1.31 -9.66
CA ILE A 69 3.35 1.25 -8.75
C ILE A 69 3.62 2.14 -7.53
N GLY A 70 2.67 3.01 -7.22
CA GLY A 70 2.81 4.00 -6.14
C GLY A 70 2.69 3.43 -4.73
N TYR A 71 2.10 2.24 -4.59
CA TYR A 71 1.96 1.54 -3.32
C TYR A 71 3.21 0.73 -2.98
N HIS A 72 3.46 0.55 -1.69
CA HIS A 72 4.50 -0.37 -1.23
C HIS A 72 4.04 -1.83 -1.36
N TYR A 73 2.75 -2.09 -1.12
CA TYR A 73 2.16 -3.42 -1.17
C TYR A 73 0.85 -3.44 -1.95
N TYR A 74 0.62 -4.55 -2.63
CA TYR A 74 -0.64 -4.83 -3.31
C TYR A 74 -1.14 -6.24 -2.96
N ILE A 75 -2.42 -6.35 -2.59
CA ILE A 75 -3.05 -7.61 -2.18
C ILE A 75 -4.14 -7.96 -3.18
N ARG A 76 -3.94 -9.04 -3.92
CA ARG A 76 -4.90 -9.56 -4.89
C ARG A 76 -6.09 -10.20 -4.18
N ARG A 77 -7.19 -10.41 -4.92
CA ARG A 77 -8.43 -10.98 -4.37
C ARG A 77 -8.24 -12.36 -3.75
N ASP A 78 -7.29 -13.16 -4.23
CA ASP A 78 -6.94 -14.48 -3.67
C ASP A 78 -6.03 -14.39 -2.42
N GLY A 79 -5.71 -13.18 -1.99
CA GLY A 79 -4.81 -12.95 -0.86
C GLY A 79 -3.33 -12.86 -1.24
N THR A 80 -2.98 -13.03 -2.51
CA THR A 80 -1.59 -12.92 -2.95
C THR A 80 -1.05 -11.51 -2.68
N LEU A 81 0.07 -11.44 -1.96
CA LEU A 81 0.76 -10.21 -1.60
C LEU A 81 1.96 -9.99 -2.51
N THR A 82 2.07 -8.80 -3.07
CA THR A 82 3.28 -8.36 -3.79
C THR A 82 3.79 -7.05 -3.21
N GLN A 83 5.11 -6.90 -3.18
CA GLN A 83 5.76 -5.67 -2.73
C GLN A 83 6.42 -4.97 -3.92
N HIS A 84 6.16 -3.67 -4.06
CA HIS A 84 6.57 -2.88 -5.23
C HIS A 84 7.52 -1.74 -4.89
N ARG A 85 7.61 -1.39 -3.62
CA ARG A 85 8.58 -0.42 -3.11
C ARG A 85 9.18 -0.93 -1.82
N ARG A 86 10.45 -0.65 -1.60
CA ARG A 86 11.10 -0.93 -0.32
C ARG A 86 10.56 0.04 0.72
N HIS A 87 10.75 -0.29 2.00
CA HIS A 87 10.29 0.58 3.08
C HIS A 87 11.02 1.93 3.12
N ASP A 88 12.23 2.00 2.57
CA ASP A 88 13.01 3.23 2.47
C ASP A 88 12.75 4.02 1.17
N GLU A 89 11.87 3.55 0.30
CA GLU A 89 11.45 4.27 -0.90
C GLU A 89 10.18 5.06 -0.63
N VAL A 90 10.18 6.34 -1.04
CA VAL A 90 8.98 7.18 -0.96
C VAL A 90 7.94 6.67 -1.95
N GLY A 91 6.72 6.44 -1.47
CA GLY A 91 5.60 6.04 -2.30
C GLY A 91 4.99 7.20 -3.10
N ALA A 92 3.97 6.88 -3.87
CA ALA A 92 3.16 7.86 -4.60
C ALA A 92 1.69 7.46 -4.45
N HIS A 93 1.13 7.65 -3.26
CA HIS A 93 -0.21 7.15 -2.92
C HIS A 93 -1.03 8.08 -2.04
N CYS A 94 -0.40 9.03 -1.33
CA CYS A 94 -1.11 9.87 -0.36
C CYS A 94 -0.38 11.19 -0.14
N ARG A 95 -0.59 12.18 -1.01
CA ARG A 95 -0.04 13.52 -0.79
C ARG A 95 -0.76 14.22 0.36
N PRO A 96 -0.05 14.96 1.23
CA PRO A 96 1.39 15.22 1.24
C PRO A 96 2.20 14.22 2.10
N PHE A 97 1.65 13.04 2.41
CA PHE A 97 2.21 12.11 3.40
C PHE A 97 3.11 11.02 2.80
N ASN A 98 3.45 11.08 1.51
CA ASN A 98 4.26 10.04 0.86
C ASN A 98 5.61 9.84 1.55
N ARG A 99 6.24 10.90 2.08
CA ARG A 99 7.55 10.82 2.72
C ARG A 99 7.53 10.28 4.16
N CYS A 100 6.36 10.01 4.70
CA CYS A 100 6.23 9.52 6.09
C CYS A 100 5.21 8.38 6.21
N SER A 101 4.95 7.67 5.12
CA SER A 101 3.96 6.60 5.12
C SER A 101 4.32 5.43 4.19
N LEU A 102 3.78 4.27 4.50
CA LEU A 102 3.74 3.12 3.59
C LEU A 102 2.31 2.96 3.07
N GLY A 103 2.16 2.77 1.77
CA GLY A 103 0.87 2.53 1.13
C GLY A 103 0.61 1.05 0.93
N ILE A 104 -0.55 0.57 1.36
CA ILE A 104 -0.99 -0.81 1.21
C ILE A 104 -2.32 -0.78 0.48
N CYS A 105 -2.40 -1.40 -0.68
CA CYS A 105 -3.60 -1.41 -1.52
C CYS A 105 -4.16 -2.82 -1.65
N TYR A 106 -5.47 -2.98 -1.51
CA TYR A 106 -6.15 -4.22 -1.87
C TYR A 106 -6.90 -4.07 -3.19
N GLU A 107 -6.95 -5.15 -3.96
CA GLU A 107 -7.71 -5.22 -5.22
C GLU A 107 -9.21 -5.20 -4.93
N GLY A 108 -9.91 -4.19 -5.43
CA GLY A 108 -11.34 -4.05 -5.25
C GLY A 108 -11.77 -2.64 -4.80
N GLY A 109 -12.80 -2.59 -3.97
CA GLY A 109 -13.35 -1.35 -3.43
C GLY A 109 -14.61 -0.87 -4.13
N LEU A 110 -15.02 -1.53 -5.23
CA LEU A 110 -16.29 -1.25 -5.91
C LEU A 110 -17.10 -2.53 -6.08
N ASP A 111 -18.42 -2.43 -5.91
CA ASP A 111 -19.33 -3.52 -6.23
C ASP A 111 -19.44 -3.75 -7.74
N ALA A 112 -20.24 -4.74 -8.15
CA ALA A 112 -20.42 -5.07 -9.57
C ALA A 112 -21.06 -3.94 -10.39
N GLN A 113 -21.72 -2.97 -9.73
CA GLN A 113 -22.30 -1.79 -10.35
C GLN A 113 -21.38 -0.57 -10.32
N GLY A 114 -20.20 -0.69 -9.69
CA GLY A 114 -19.24 0.40 -9.61
C GLY A 114 -19.43 1.34 -8.42
N HIS A 115 -20.24 0.95 -7.42
CA HIS A 115 -20.40 1.73 -6.20
C HIS A 115 -19.36 1.36 -5.15
N PRO A 116 -18.89 2.32 -4.33
CA PRO A 116 -17.96 2.03 -3.24
C PRO A 116 -18.52 0.98 -2.27
N LYS A 117 -17.71 -0.02 -1.99
CA LYS A 117 -18.06 -1.14 -1.10
C LYS A 117 -16.79 -1.76 -0.55
N ASP A 118 -16.85 -2.23 0.69
CA ASP A 118 -15.79 -3.09 1.23
C ASP A 118 -15.89 -4.48 0.58
N THR A 119 -15.12 -4.68 -0.47
CA THR A 119 -15.12 -5.91 -1.28
C THR A 119 -14.03 -6.88 -0.88
N ARG A 120 -13.35 -6.64 0.25
CA ARG A 120 -12.25 -7.53 0.69
C ARG A 120 -12.74 -8.96 0.86
N THR A 121 -12.05 -9.89 0.21
CA THR A 121 -12.26 -11.32 0.43
C THR A 121 -11.73 -11.75 1.79
N PRO A 122 -12.15 -12.91 2.33
CA PRO A 122 -11.54 -13.47 3.54
C PRO A 122 -10.02 -13.61 3.43
N GLU A 123 -9.52 -14.02 2.26
CA GLU A 123 -8.09 -14.15 1.98
C GLU A 123 -7.36 -12.81 2.04
N GLN A 124 -7.96 -11.76 1.47
CA GLN A 124 -7.41 -10.41 1.56
C GLN A 124 -7.37 -9.90 3.00
N ARG A 125 -8.42 -10.14 3.76
CA ARG A 125 -8.48 -9.75 5.19
C ARG A 125 -7.38 -10.43 5.99
N THR A 126 -7.16 -11.73 5.77
CA THR A 126 -6.11 -12.50 6.43
C THR A 126 -4.72 -11.95 6.07
N THR A 127 -4.44 -11.76 4.78
CA THR A 127 -3.15 -11.24 4.30
C THR A 127 -2.90 -9.84 4.85
N LEU A 128 -3.90 -8.96 4.79
CA LEU A 128 -3.78 -7.59 5.30
C LEU A 128 -3.49 -7.56 6.80
N ALA A 129 -4.20 -8.36 7.58
CA ALA A 129 -3.98 -8.43 9.02
C ALA A 129 -2.57 -8.91 9.37
N HIS A 130 -2.09 -9.96 8.71
CA HIS A 130 -0.73 -10.46 8.91
C HIS A 130 0.34 -9.44 8.52
N LEU A 131 0.15 -8.76 7.40
CA LEU A 131 1.05 -7.71 6.95
C LEU A 131 1.11 -6.57 7.96
N LEU A 132 -0.04 -6.10 8.44
CA LEU A 132 -0.10 -5.01 9.41
C LEU A 132 0.58 -5.37 10.73
N VAL A 133 0.43 -6.59 11.21
CA VAL A 133 1.15 -7.05 12.42
C VAL A 133 2.66 -6.98 12.21
N LYS A 134 3.16 -7.48 11.08
CA LYS A 134 4.59 -7.42 10.75
C LYS A 134 5.09 -5.98 10.63
N LEU A 135 4.36 -5.13 9.94
CA LEU A 135 4.75 -3.72 9.77
C LEU A 135 4.73 -2.96 11.10
N ARG A 136 3.78 -3.26 11.98
CA ARG A 136 3.74 -2.66 13.32
C ARG A 136 4.90 -3.10 14.20
N GLN A 137 5.39 -4.32 14.04
CA GLN A 137 6.62 -4.76 14.72
C GLN A 137 7.84 -3.97 14.24
N GLN A 138 7.91 -3.68 12.95
CA GLN A 138 9.01 -2.92 12.35
C GLN A 138 8.89 -1.42 12.57
N PHE A 139 7.67 -0.90 12.57
CA PHE A 139 7.35 0.53 12.73
C PHE A 139 6.38 0.70 13.92
N PRO A 140 6.88 0.57 15.16
CA PRO A 140 6.02 0.48 16.35
C PRO A 140 5.21 1.74 16.63
N ASN A 141 5.62 2.90 16.08
CA ASN A 141 4.93 4.17 16.27
C ASN A 141 4.03 4.56 15.10
N ALA A 142 3.95 3.72 14.06
CA ALA A 142 3.13 4.03 12.89
C ALA A 142 1.64 3.85 13.19
N ILE A 143 0.84 4.79 12.72
CA ILE A 143 -0.61 4.79 12.88
C ILE A 143 -1.24 4.14 11.65
N ILE A 144 -2.14 3.19 11.85
CA ILE A 144 -2.89 2.55 10.76
C ILE A 144 -4.13 3.37 10.47
N GLN A 145 -4.26 3.83 9.22
CA GLN A 145 -5.41 4.63 8.77
C GLN A 145 -5.81 4.25 7.35
N GLY A 146 -7.09 4.45 7.03
CA GLY A 146 -7.53 4.46 5.65
C GLY A 146 -7.15 5.77 4.96
N HIS A 147 -7.06 5.77 3.64
CA HIS A 147 -6.77 6.97 2.87
C HIS A 147 -7.74 8.11 3.20
N CYS A 148 -9.04 7.81 3.29
CA CYS A 148 -10.07 8.81 3.65
C CYS A 148 -9.93 9.36 5.07
N GLN A 149 -9.14 8.73 5.92
CA GLN A 149 -8.93 9.12 7.32
C GLN A 149 -7.63 9.93 7.52
N MET A 150 -6.86 10.13 6.45
CA MET A 150 -5.64 10.94 6.53
C MET A 150 -5.99 12.42 6.69
N PRO A 151 -5.16 13.21 7.45
CA PRO A 151 -5.44 14.62 7.64
C PRO A 151 -5.55 15.37 6.30
N GLY A 152 -6.61 16.17 6.14
CA GLY A 152 -6.85 16.94 4.92
C GLY A 152 -7.28 16.10 3.71
N ALA A 153 -7.59 14.82 3.88
CA ALA A 153 -8.09 14.00 2.81
C ALA A 153 -9.43 14.54 2.28
N THR A 154 -9.55 14.57 0.95
CA THR A 154 -10.85 14.86 0.34
C THR A 154 -11.83 13.74 0.66
N PRO A 155 -13.16 14.03 0.74
CA PRO A 155 -14.14 13.00 0.97
C PRO A 155 -14.10 11.95 -0.15
N LYS A 156 -13.47 10.82 0.13
CA LYS A 156 -13.39 9.65 -0.76
C LYS A 156 -13.68 8.42 0.07
N ALA A 157 -14.23 7.39 -0.57
CA ALA A 157 -14.57 6.17 0.14
C ALA A 157 -13.35 5.28 0.45
N CYS A 158 -12.26 5.41 -0.33
CA CYS A 158 -11.05 4.58 -0.18
C CYS A 158 -10.52 4.56 1.26
N PRO A 159 -10.34 3.42 1.88
CA PRO A 159 -10.39 2.04 1.38
C PRO A 159 -11.77 1.36 1.46
N CYS A 160 -12.85 2.09 1.61
CA CYS A 160 -14.22 1.61 1.68
C CYS A 160 -14.58 0.84 2.96
N PHE A 161 -13.78 1.00 4.01
CA PHE A 161 -14.07 0.53 5.37
C PHE A 161 -13.33 1.41 6.38
N ASP A 162 -13.73 1.34 7.63
CA ASP A 162 -13.09 2.12 8.71
C ASP A 162 -11.85 1.39 9.22
N ALA A 163 -10.72 1.67 8.60
CA ALA A 163 -9.44 1.03 8.92
C ALA A 163 -8.95 1.39 10.34
N ARG A 164 -9.16 2.64 10.76
CA ARG A 164 -8.77 3.08 12.11
C ARG A 164 -9.51 2.28 13.18
N LYS A 165 -10.80 2.09 13.02
CA LYS A 165 -11.63 1.33 13.96
C LYS A 165 -11.26 -0.15 13.94
N GLU A 166 -11.14 -0.74 12.74
CA GLU A 166 -10.87 -2.18 12.60
C GLU A 166 -9.50 -2.56 13.18
N TYR A 167 -8.49 -1.71 13.01
CA TYR A 167 -7.11 -2.00 13.42
C TYR A 167 -6.65 -1.19 14.64
N ARG A 168 -7.59 -0.65 15.42
CA ARG A 168 -7.25 0.18 16.58
C ARG A 168 -6.35 -0.51 17.61
N THR A 169 -6.48 -1.82 17.75
CA THR A 169 -5.66 -2.60 18.70
C THR A 169 -4.24 -2.85 18.18
N LEU A 170 -4.00 -2.64 16.89
CA LEU A 170 -2.69 -2.76 16.26
C LEU A 170 -1.98 -1.42 16.15
N SER A 171 -2.70 -0.30 16.27
CA SER A 171 -2.12 1.05 16.22
C SER A 171 -1.58 1.45 17.60
N PRO A 172 -0.56 2.33 17.67
CA PRO A 172 -0.10 2.84 18.95
C PRO A 172 -1.24 3.63 19.62
N LEU A 173 -1.23 3.61 20.94
CA LEU A 173 -2.13 4.45 21.72
C LEU A 173 -1.81 5.92 21.42
N SER A 174 -2.85 6.67 21.11
CA SER A 174 -2.74 8.12 20.92
C SER A 174 -2.55 8.86 22.23
#